data_80e55c2afecb402bec300b9e1d1b6c02
#
_entry.id   80e55c2afecb402bec300b9e1d1b6c02
#
_cell.length_a   1.000
_cell.length_b   1.000
_cell.length_c   1.000
_cell.angle_alpha   90.00
_cell.angle_beta   90.00
_cell.angle_gamma   90.00
#
_symmetry.space_group_name_H-M   'P 1'
#
loop_
_entity.id
_entity.type
_entity.pdbx_description
1 polymer ?
#
loop_
_entity_poly.entity_id
_entity_poly.type
_entity_poly.pdbx_seq_one_letter_code
_entity_poly.pdbx_strand_id
1 'polypeptide(L)'
;MPYGTPDDPVHRSIAATKANYVRLGQSGLRVSNPILGAMSFGSSAWAPWVIEEEAALPLLKAAYDRGLNTWDTANVYSNGESERIIGKAIKEFNLPREKLVILSKCYGYVGEEPSTRGIMYGQEIAKSKEYVNRGGLSRKAIFDAVDKSLKALDLAYLDLLQIHRFDHWTPIEETMEALHDLVKSGKVLYIGASSMWTYQFAMMQHCAEKHGWTKFVSMQNHYNLLYREEEREMNKFCDASGVGLIPWAPLCRGHLARPPTDEPSTVRSTADVNSPMTTGKSEKDREIVKRVHELAEKKGWKMSHVALAWINKRVTSPIIGFSSVERIDEALDARGKVLTEEEEKYLEEPYVTRDIQGHS
;
A
#
# COMPACT_ATOMS: atom_id res chain seq x y z
N MET A 1 26.17 33.16 -3.94
CA MET A 1 24.92 33.94 -3.85
C MET A 1 24.18 33.46 -2.62
N PRO A 2 23.62 34.32 -1.79
CA PRO A 2 22.76 33.87 -0.72
C PRO A 2 21.56 33.13 -1.39
N TYR A 3 21.32 31.91 -0.97
CA TYR A 3 20.18 31.09 -1.39
C TYR A 3 18.90 31.91 -1.22
N GLY A 4 18.00 31.81 -2.16
CA GLY A 4 16.83 32.61 -2.45
C GLY A 4 16.11 33.29 -1.28
N THR A 5 15.42 34.32 -1.60
CA THR A 5 14.58 35.05 -0.62
C THR A 5 13.46 34.12 -0.15
N PRO A 6 12.83 34.33 1.02
CA PRO A 6 11.68 33.56 1.50
C PRO A 6 10.53 33.44 0.46
N ASP A 7 10.46 34.35 -0.48
CA ASP A 7 9.43 34.41 -1.52
C ASP A 7 9.77 33.68 -2.82
N ASP A 8 10.95 33.03 -2.91
CA ASP A 8 11.26 32.27 -4.12
C ASP A 8 10.36 31.03 -4.28
N PRO A 9 10.15 30.53 -5.53
CA PRO A 9 9.27 29.42 -5.78
C PRO A 9 9.62 28.14 -5.04
N VAL A 10 10.91 27.90 -4.77
CA VAL A 10 11.38 26.68 -4.06
C VAL A 10 11.01 26.77 -2.57
N HIS A 11 11.25 27.91 -1.92
CA HIS A 11 10.87 28.11 -0.52
C HIS A 11 9.34 28.03 -0.33
N ARG A 12 8.57 28.62 -1.22
CA ARG A 12 7.09 28.48 -1.20
C ARG A 12 6.66 27.01 -1.34
N SER A 13 7.29 26.27 -2.25
CA SER A 13 7.00 24.84 -2.43
C SER A 13 7.34 24.02 -1.19
N ILE A 14 8.49 24.28 -0.57
CA ILE A 14 8.88 23.62 0.69
C ILE A 14 7.87 23.93 1.80
N ALA A 15 7.48 25.20 1.97
CA ALA A 15 6.54 25.62 2.99
C ALA A 15 5.12 25.01 2.78
N ALA A 16 4.71 24.80 1.54
CA ALA A 16 3.42 24.19 1.21
C ALA A 16 3.41 22.66 1.36
N THR A 17 4.57 22.02 1.40
CA THR A 17 4.71 20.55 1.47
C THR A 17 4.56 20.06 2.91
N LYS A 18 3.47 19.35 3.19
CA LYS A 18 3.22 18.74 4.50
C LYS A 18 3.81 17.34 4.65
N ALA A 19 3.93 16.57 3.56
CA ALA A 19 4.50 15.24 3.55
C ALA A 19 6.03 15.25 3.70
N ASN A 20 6.58 14.15 4.23
CA ASN A 20 8.01 13.86 4.14
C ASN A 20 8.28 12.99 2.91
N TYR A 21 9.53 13.02 2.40
CA TYR A 21 10.00 12.13 1.36
C TYR A 21 11.16 11.29 1.87
N VAL A 22 11.03 9.98 1.70
CA VAL A 22 12.00 8.98 2.16
C VAL A 22 12.48 8.12 1.01
N ARG A 23 13.70 7.60 1.08
CA ARG A 23 14.19 6.65 0.08
C ARG A 23 13.50 5.30 0.24
N LEU A 24 13.10 4.70 -0.86
CA LEU A 24 12.52 3.36 -0.87
C LEU A 24 13.63 2.32 -0.75
N GLY A 25 13.91 1.90 0.48
CA GLY A 25 15.05 1.05 0.80
C GLY A 25 16.38 1.68 0.35
N GLN A 26 17.23 0.89 -0.28
CA GLN A 26 18.51 1.35 -0.86
C GLN A 26 18.39 1.82 -2.31
N SER A 27 17.17 1.83 -2.89
CA SER A 27 16.95 2.36 -4.25
C SER A 27 17.13 3.88 -4.30
N GLY A 28 17.27 4.44 -5.50
CA GLY A 28 17.27 5.89 -5.71
C GLY A 28 15.90 6.55 -5.60
N LEU A 29 14.81 5.75 -5.65
CA LEU A 29 13.44 6.26 -5.64
C LEU A 29 13.09 6.88 -4.27
N ARG A 30 12.46 8.05 -4.29
CA ARG A 30 11.90 8.68 -3.10
C ARG A 30 10.37 8.60 -3.15
N VAL A 31 9.77 8.20 -2.05
CA VAL A 31 8.31 8.10 -1.89
C VAL A 31 7.83 9.05 -0.79
N SER A 32 6.59 9.52 -0.87
CA SER A 32 5.99 10.29 0.22
C SER A 32 5.74 9.40 1.44
N ASN A 33 5.81 9.97 2.63
CA ASN A 33 5.40 9.32 3.87
C ASN A 33 4.27 10.14 4.51
N PRO A 34 3.05 9.54 4.57
CA PRO A 34 2.65 8.22 4.07
C PRO A 34 2.51 8.14 2.54
N ILE A 35 2.32 6.92 2.01
CA ILE A 35 1.87 6.65 0.65
C ILE A 35 0.34 6.66 0.64
N LEU A 36 -0.29 7.30 -0.36
CA LEU A 36 -1.74 7.25 -0.54
C LEU A 36 -2.14 5.88 -1.12
N GLY A 37 -3.01 5.14 -0.43
CA GLY A 37 -3.60 3.89 -0.89
C GLY A 37 -4.95 4.09 -1.57
N ALA A 38 -5.07 3.70 -2.83
CA ALA A 38 -6.25 3.92 -3.66
C ALA A 38 -7.21 2.72 -3.74
N MET A 39 -7.06 1.69 -2.89
CA MET A 39 -7.99 0.55 -2.87
C MET A 39 -9.43 0.96 -2.54
N SER A 40 -9.60 2.10 -1.87
CA SER A 40 -10.92 2.65 -1.54
C SER A 40 -11.53 3.52 -2.64
N PHE A 41 -10.89 3.70 -3.79
CA PHE A 41 -11.41 4.46 -4.93
C PHE A 41 -11.83 3.52 -6.04
N GLY A 42 -13.05 3.68 -6.56
CA GLY A 42 -13.58 2.83 -7.61
C GLY A 42 -15.10 2.78 -7.61
N SER A 43 -15.68 1.58 -7.66
CA SER A 43 -17.12 1.36 -7.66
C SER A 43 -17.61 0.74 -6.34
N SER A 44 -18.65 1.31 -5.75
CA SER A 44 -19.33 0.79 -4.55
C SER A 44 -19.97 -0.59 -4.80
N ALA A 45 -20.24 -0.97 -6.05
CA ALA A 45 -20.67 -2.31 -6.41
C ALA A 45 -19.60 -3.39 -6.12
N TRP A 46 -18.30 -3.03 -6.12
CA TRP A 46 -17.21 -3.92 -5.76
C TRP A 46 -17.15 -4.14 -4.23
N ALA A 47 -17.32 -3.07 -3.46
CA ALA A 47 -17.45 -3.14 -2.01
C ALA A 47 -18.10 -1.86 -1.47
N PRO A 48 -19.02 -1.95 -0.46
CA PRO A 48 -19.84 -0.81 -0.01
C PRO A 48 -19.04 0.37 0.56
N TRP A 49 -17.79 0.16 0.97
CA TRP A 49 -16.90 1.21 1.51
C TRP A 49 -16.03 1.88 0.46
N VAL A 50 -16.17 1.51 -0.81
CA VAL A 50 -15.44 2.13 -1.92
C VAL A 50 -16.10 3.47 -2.27
N ILE A 51 -15.25 4.45 -2.53
CA ILE A 51 -15.63 5.83 -2.85
C ILE A 51 -15.65 5.97 -4.36
N GLU A 52 -16.78 6.42 -4.89
CA GLU A 52 -16.99 6.66 -6.31
C GLU A 52 -16.13 7.83 -6.83
N GLU A 53 -15.96 7.90 -8.13
CA GLU A 53 -15.09 8.84 -8.82
C GLU A 53 -15.29 10.29 -8.38
N GLU A 54 -16.55 10.77 -8.33
CA GLU A 54 -16.87 12.16 -8.00
C GLU A 54 -16.32 12.61 -6.64
N ALA A 55 -16.31 11.69 -5.65
CA ALA A 55 -15.77 11.96 -4.33
C ALA A 55 -14.27 11.63 -4.23
N ALA A 56 -13.75 10.73 -5.07
CA ALA A 56 -12.33 10.35 -5.06
C ALA A 56 -11.43 11.42 -5.70
N LEU A 57 -11.86 12.06 -6.79
CA LEU A 57 -11.08 13.07 -7.51
C LEU A 57 -10.63 14.23 -6.61
N PRO A 58 -11.50 14.89 -5.82
CA PRO A 58 -11.07 15.94 -4.90
C PRO A 58 -10.08 15.46 -3.83
N LEU A 59 -10.18 14.20 -3.39
CA LEU A 59 -9.25 13.63 -2.41
C LEU A 59 -7.86 13.44 -3.00
N LEU A 60 -7.76 12.97 -4.24
CA LEU A 60 -6.48 12.83 -4.96
C LEU A 60 -5.83 14.21 -5.17
N LYS A 61 -6.61 15.23 -5.56
CA LYS A 61 -6.12 16.61 -5.68
C LYS A 61 -5.63 17.15 -4.34
N ALA A 62 -6.42 16.99 -3.29
CA ALA A 62 -6.07 17.47 -1.96
C ALA A 62 -4.81 16.77 -1.40
N ALA A 63 -4.62 15.49 -1.70
CA ALA A 63 -3.43 14.74 -1.34
C ALA A 63 -2.18 15.29 -2.07
N TYR A 64 -2.28 15.46 -3.39
CA TYR A 64 -1.19 16.04 -4.19
C TYR A 64 -0.77 17.42 -3.69
N ASP A 65 -1.74 18.33 -3.44
CA ASP A 65 -1.49 19.69 -2.97
C ASP A 65 -0.77 19.75 -1.62
N ARG A 66 -0.90 18.68 -0.80
CA ARG A 66 -0.22 18.52 0.49
C ARG A 66 1.13 17.82 0.39
N GLY A 67 1.53 17.40 -0.81
CA GLY A 67 2.79 16.70 -1.07
C GLY A 67 2.71 15.17 -1.04
N LEU A 68 1.51 14.56 -0.87
CA LEU A 68 1.34 13.12 -1.05
C LEU A 68 1.33 12.79 -2.55
N ASN A 69 2.50 12.68 -3.14
CA ASN A 69 2.70 12.46 -4.56
C ASN A 69 2.95 10.99 -4.93
N THR A 70 2.97 10.09 -3.95
CA THR A 70 3.13 8.66 -4.16
C THR A 70 1.78 7.97 -3.95
N TRP A 71 1.23 7.34 -5.00
CA TRP A 71 -0.10 6.74 -5.02
C TRP A 71 -0.02 5.26 -5.36
N ASP A 72 -0.56 4.42 -4.49
CA ASP A 72 -0.58 2.96 -4.62
C ASP A 72 -1.98 2.47 -5.03
N THR A 73 -2.04 1.77 -6.15
CA THR A 73 -3.24 1.11 -6.65
C THR A 73 -2.96 -0.35 -7.03
N ALA A 74 -3.87 -1.01 -7.72
CA ALA A 74 -3.71 -2.34 -8.32
C ALA A 74 -4.73 -2.57 -9.43
N ASN A 75 -4.41 -3.44 -10.38
CA ASN A 75 -5.30 -3.83 -11.48
C ASN A 75 -6.65 -4.41 -10.99
N VAL A 76 -6.66 -5.05 -9.82
CA VAL A 76 -7.87 -5.69 -9.26
C VAL A 76 -8.74 -4.76 -8.40
N TYR A 77 -8.26 -3.56 -8.06
CA TYR A 77 -9.05 -2.64 -7.24
C TYR A 77 -10.22 -2.09 -8.04
N SER A 78 -11.43 -2.49 -7.65
CA SER A 78 -12.66 -2.26 -8.41
C SER A 78 -12.51 -2.60 -9.90
N ASN A 79 -11.77 -3.70 -10.20
CA ASN A 79 -11.55 -4.22 -11.54
C ASN A 79 -10.93 -3.21 -12.53
N GLY A 80 -9.95 -2.43 -12.05
CA GLY A 80 -9.24 -1.40 -12.83
C GLY A 80 -9.84 0.00 -12.71
N GLU A 81 -10.98 0.15 -12.07
CA GLU A 81 -11.63 1.45 -11.89
C GLU A 81 -10.79 2.39 -11.00
N SER A 82 -10.08 1.85 -9.99
CA SER A 82 -9.14 2.62 -9.18
C SER A 82 -8.02 3.24 -10.03
N GLU A 83 -7.45 2.47 -10.95
CA GLU A 83 -6.43 2.96 -11.90
C GLU A 83 -7.01 4.03 -12.83
N ARG A 84 -8.22 3.82 -13.36
CA ARG A 84 -8.90 4.78 -14.24
C ARG A 84 -9.15 6.12 -13.53
N ILE A 85 -9.60 6.10 -12.27
CA ILE A 85 -9.82 7.32 -11.47
C ILE A 85 -8.50 8.07 -11.24
N ILE A 86 -7.41 7.37 -10.96
CA ILE A 86 -6.08 7.98 -10.84
C ILE A 86 -5.66 8.66 -12.15
N GLY A 87 -5.79 7.95 -13.28
CA GLY A 87 -5.47 8.52 -14.59
C GLY A 87 -6.31 9.76 -14.90
N LYS A 88 -7.61 9.71 -14.60
CA LYS A 88 -8.50 10.86 -14.74
C LYS A 88 -8.08 12.04 -13.86
N ALA A 89 -7.72 11.79 -12.60
CA ALA A 89 -7.25 12.84 -11.69
C ALA A 89 -5.97 13.52 -12.22
N ILE A 90 -5.01 12.74 -12.72
CA ILE A 90 -3.76 13.27 -13.30
C ILE A 90 -4.08 14.22 -14.47
N LYS A 91 -4.96 13.80 -15.35
CA LYS A 91 -5.36 14.56 -16.54
C LYS A 91 -6.22 15.78 -16.21
N GLU A 92 -7.28 15.61 -15.42
CA GLU A 92 -8.24 16.67 -15.10
C GLU A 92 -7.60 17.80 -14.32
N PHE A 93 -6.73 17.49 -13.36
CA PHE A 93 -6.01 18.48 -12.57
C PHE A 93 -4.67 18.90 -13.16
N ASN A 94 -4.35 18.44 -14.36
CA ASN A 94 -3.11 18.73 -15.06
C ASN A 94 -1.87 18.53 -14.17
N LEU A 95 -1.81 17.37 -13.48
CA LEU A 95 -0.71 17.05 -12.59
C LEU A 95 0.52 16.60 -13.40
N PRO A 96 1.69 17.24 -13.21
CA PRO A 96 2.89 16.87 -13.95
C PRO A 96 3.31 15.43 -13.61
N ARG A 97 3.39 14.56 -14.63
CA ARG A 97 3.70 13.12 -14.45
C ARG A 97 5.03 12.87 -13.73
N GLU A 98 6.03 13.67 -14.04
CA GLU A 98 7.37 13.59 -13.45
C GLU A 98 7.42 13.93 -11.96
N LYS A 99 6.35 14.53 -11.41
CA LYS A 99 6.23 14.84 -9.98
C LYS A 99 5.46 13.78 -9.20
N LEU A 100 4.94 12.75 -9.88
CA LEU A 100 4.17 11.68 -9.28
C LEU A 100 4.97 10.37 -9.24
N VAL A 101 4.72 9.57 -8.24
CA VAL A 101 5.21 8.19 -8.12
C VAL A 101 3.98 7.27 -8.08
N ILE A 102 3.74 6.55 -9.17
CA ILE A 102 2.56 5.69 -9.34
C ILE A 102 2.95 4.24 -9.20
N LEU A 103 2.36 3.57 -8.21
CA LEU A 103 2.53 2.17 -7.90
C LEU A 103 1.28 1.40 -8.33
N SER A 104 1.45 0.30 -9.08
CA SER A 104 0.35 -0.63 -9.33
C SER A 104 0.78 -2.07 -9.07
N LYS A 105 -0.15 -3.02 -9.21
CA LYS A 105 0.09 -4.44 -8.90
C LYS A 105 -0.53 -5.34 -9.95
N CYS A 106 0.11 -6.51 -10.17
CA CYS A 106 -0.41 -7.60 -10.98
C CYS A 106 -0.41 -8.91 -10.17
N TYR A 107 -1.23 -9.87 -10.53
CA TYR A 107 -1.41 -11.22 -10.05
C TYR A 107 -2.91 -11.63 -10.10
N GLY A 108 -3.79 -10.86 -9.45
CA GLY A 108 -5.19 -11.22 -9.31
C GLY A 108 -5.98 -11.12 -10.62
N TYR A 109 -7.08 -11.86 -10.68
CA TYR A 109 -8.00 -11.81 -11.80
C TYR A 109 -8.87 -10.56 -11.76
N VAL A 110 -8.86 -9.80 -12.84
CA VAL A 110 -9.71 -8.62 -13.02
C VAL A 110 -11.06 -9.05 -13.56
N GLY A 111 -12.14 -8.77 -12.84
CA GLY A 111 -13.50 -9.07 -13.24
C GLY A 111 -13.97 -8.22 -14.43
N GLU A 112 -14.91 -8.76 -15.21
CA GLU A 112 -15.53 -8.02 -16.32
C GLU A 112 -16.68 -7.13 -15.85
N GLU A 113 -17.34 -7.55 -14.77
CA GLU A 113 -18.40 -6.78 -14.13
C GLU A 113 -17.88 -6.04 -12.90
N PRO A 114 -18.39 -4.83 -12.61
CA PRO A 114 -17.94 -4.03 -11.46
C PRO A 114 -18.03 -4.78 -10.11
N SER A 115 -19.06 -5.61 -9.92
CA SER A 115 -19.28 -6.39 -8.69
C SER A 115 -18.42 -7.63 -8.56
N THR A 116 -17.74 -8.07 -9.64
CA THR A 116 -16.93 -9.29 -9.62
C THR A 116 -15.69 -9.10 -8.76
N ARG A 117 -15.53 -9.95 -7.77
CA ARG A 117 -14.32 -10.00 -6.92
C ARG A 117 -13.58 -11.30 -7.18
N GLY A 118 -12.60 -11.27 -8.09
CA GLY A 118 -11.87 -12.46 -8.55
C GLY A 118 -11.31 -13.31 -7.41
N ILE A 119 -10.86 -12.69 -6.31
CA ILE A 119 -10.34 -13.39 -5.13
C ILE A 119 -11.36 -14.34 -4.47
N MET A 120 -12.66 -14.08 -4.64
CA MET A 120 -13.72 -14.91 -4.03
C MET A 120 -13.89 -16.27 -4.72
N TYR A 121 -13.36 -16.42 -5.93
CA TYR A 121 -13.49 -17.65 -6.72
C TYR A 121 -12.26 -18.58 -6.59
N GLY A 122 -11.19 -18.13 -5.94
CA GLY A 122 -9.95 -18.91 -5.79
C GLY A 122 -9.45 -19.43 -7.14
N GLN A 123 -9.07 -20.70 -7.21
CA GLN A 123 -8.58 -21.35 -8.43
C GLN A 123 -9.69 -21.69 -9.44
N GLU A 124 -10.95 -21.68 -9.02
CA GLU A 124 -12.07 -22.03 -9.92
C GLU A 124 -12.20 -21.04 -11.10
N ILE A 125 -11.85 -19.78 -10.88
CA ILE A 125 -11.91 -18.75 -11.93
C ILE A 125 -11.00 -19.10 -13.13
N ALA A 126 -9.89 -19.78 -12.91
CA ALA A 126 -8.95 -20.19 -13.96
C ALA A 126 -9.54 -21.27 -14.91
N LYS A 127 -10.64 -21.91 -14.54
CA LYS A 127 -11.34 -22.89 -15.39
C LYS A 127 -12.21 -22.22 -16.47
N SER A 128 -12.47 -20.92 -16.34
CA SER A 128 -13.23 -20.17 -17.32
C SER A 128 -12.34 -19.76 -18.50
N LYS A 129 -12.84 -19.97 -19.72
CA LYS A 129 -12.16 -19.49 -20.94
C LYS A 129 -11.97 -17.97 -20.96
N GLU A 130 -12.82 -17.22 -20.25
CA GLU A 130 -12.76 -15.75 -20.17
C GLU A 130 -11.64 -15.28 -19.22
N TYR A 131 -11.19 -16.13 -18.29
CA TYR A 131 -10.24 -15.76 -17.25
C TYR A 131 -8.93 -16.54 -17.29
N VAL A 132 -8.87 -17.69 -17.94
CA VAL A 132 -7.62 -18.46 -18.07
C VAL A 132 -6.52 -17.60 -18.66
N ASN A 133 -5.33 -17.57 -18.05
CA ASN A 133 -4.19 -16.71 -18.39
C ASN A 133 -4.37 -15.20 -18.12
N ARG A 134 -5.44 -14.75 -17.43
CA ARG A 134 -5.64 -13.34 -17.08
C ARG A 134 -5.23 -13.02 -15.63
N GLY A 135 -4.78 -14.00 -14.89
CA GLY A 135 -4.23 -13.90 -13.55
C GLY A 135 -2.99 -14.76 -13.40
N GLY A 136 -2.37 -14.72 -12.21
CA GLY A 136 -1.08 -15.35 -11.95
C GLY A 136 0.10 -14.48 -12.39
N LEU A 137 1.29 -15.07 -12.40
CA LEU A 137 2.56 -14.39 -12.72
C LEU A 137 3.28 -15.00 -13.93
N SER A 138 2.56 -15.71 -14.81
CA SER A 138 3.14 -16.08 -16.09
C SER A 138 3.54 -14.83 -16.89
N ARG A 139 4.54 -14.97 -17.75
CA ARG A 139 4.98 -13.88 -18.63
C ARG A 139 3.81 -13.24 -19.38
N LYS A 140 2.90 -14.07 -19.93
CA LYS A 140 1.70 -13.57 -20.61
C LYS A 140 0.81 -12.72 -19.67
N ALA A 141 0.50 -13.22 -18.49
CA ALA A 141 -0.38 -12.53 -17.53
C ALA A 141 0.22 -11.21 -17.05
N ILE A 142 1.53 -11.17 -16.77
CA ILE A 142 2.25 -9.96 -16.34
C ILE A 142 2.20 -8.88 -17.41
N PHE A 143 2.53 -9.21 -18.67
CA PHE A 143 2.54 -8.22 -19.76
C PHE A 143 1.14 -7.70 -20.06
N ASP A 144 0.12 -8.60 -20.15
CA ASP A 144 -1.28 -8.21 -20.35
C ASP A 144 -1.78 -7.30 -19.20
N ALA A 145 -1.42 -7.60 -17.95
CA ALA A 145 -1.80 -6.80 -16.80
C ALA A 145 -1.19 -5.40 -16.85
N VAL A 146 0.11 -5.29 -17.16
CA VAL A 146 0.80 -3.99 -17.26
C VAL A 146 0.23 -3.14 -18.39
N ASP A 147 -0.01 -3.74 -19.57
CA ASP A 147 -0.58 -3.00 -20.70
C ASP A 147 -1.99 -2.47 -20.41
N LYS A 148 -2.81 -3.25 -19.69
CA LYS A 148 -4.14 -2.83 -19.24
C LYS A 148 -4.06 -1.74 -18.16
N SER A 149 -3.16 -1.88 -17.18
CA SER A 149 -2.93 -0.87 -16.15
C SER A 149 -2.48 0.46 -16.75
N LEU A 150 -1.52 0.45 -17.66
CA LEU A 150 -1.04 1.65 -18.35
C LEU A 150 -2.15 2.32 -19.17
N LYS A 151 -2.98 1.52 -19.83
CA LYS A 151 -4.16 2.03 -20.56
C LYS A 151 -5.21 2.64 -19.61
N ALA A 152 -5.51 1.99 -18.48
CA ALA A 152 -6.47 2.49 -17.51
C ALA A 152 -6.00 3.80 -16.85
N LEU A 153 -4.71 3.88 -16.54
CA LEU A 153 -4.04 5.06 -15.97
C LEU A 153 -3.82 6.19 -17.00
N ASP A 154 -3.93 5.91 -18.31
CA ASP A 154 -3.54 6.82 -19.40
C ASP A 154 -2.07 7.31 -19.24
N LEU A 155 -1.15 6.38 -18.91
CA LEU A 155 0.26 6.64 -18.63
C LEU A 155 1.17 5.80 -19.53
N ALA A 156 2.38 6.33 -19.80
CA ALA A 156 3.41 5.64 -20.58
C ALA A 156 4.20 4.61 -19.74
N TYR A 157 4.30 4.80 -18.43
CA TYR A 157 5.07 3.94 -17.53
C TYR A 157 4.51 3.96 -16.10
N LEU A 158 4.81 2.89 -15.34
CA LEU A 158 4.66 2.83 -13.89
C LEU A 158 6.01 3.12 -13.21
N ASP A 159 6.00 3.85 -12.10
CA ASP A 159 7.22 4.03 -11.30
C ASP A 159 7.59 2.72 -10.57
N LEU A 160 6.59 2.01 -10.04
CA LEU A 160 6.79 0.72 -9.37
C LEU A 160 5.67 -0.25 -9.74
N LEU A 161 6.03 -1.44 -10.26
CA LEU A 161 5.12 -2.57 -10.40
C LEU A 161 5.37 -3.56 -9.27
N GLN A 162 4.31 -3.98 -8.60
CA GLN A 162 4.40 -4.97 -7.52
C GLN A 162 3.73 -6.28 -7.95
N ILE A 163 4.36 -7.42 -7.69
CA ILE A 163 3.62 -8.68 -7.67
C ILE A 163 2.77 -8.71 -6.40
N HIS A 164 1.44 -8.90 -6.56
CA HIS A 164 0.48 -8.77 -5.46
C HIS A 164 0.56 -9.95 -4.48
N ARG A 165 0.92 -11.14 -4.99
CA ARG A 165 1.14 -12.39 -4.23
C ARG A 165 2.22 -13.22 -4.94
N PHE A 166 2.73 -14.24 -4.28
CA PHE A 166 3.55 -15.27 -4.90
C PHE A 166 2.68 -16.22 -5.74
N ASP A 167 3.18 -16.64 -6.90
CA ASP A 167 2.50 -17.61 -7.76
C ASP A 167 3.19 -18.97 -7.68
N HIS A 168 2.53 -19.93 -7.06
CA HIS A 168 3.05 -21.29 -6.90
C HIS A 168 3.05 -22.11 -8.20
N TRP A 169 2.33 -21.65 -9.23
CA TRP A 169 2.14 -22.37 -10.47
C TRP A 169 3.07 -21.92 -11.60
N THR A 170 3.70 -20.75 -11.42
CA THR A 170 4.63 -20.20 -12.41
C THR A 170 6.07 -20.33 -11.92
N PRO A 171 7.00 -20.83 -12.74
CA PRO A 171 8.43 -20.86 -12.38
C PRO A 171 8.93 -19.44 -12.01
N ILE A 172 9.75 -19.38 -10.95
CA ILE A 172 10.31 -18.09 -10.48
C ILE A 172 11.10 -17.40 -11.59
N GLU A 173 11.86 -18.16 -12.37
CA GLU A 173 12.65 -17.66 -13.49
C GLU A 173 11.78 -16.96 -14.54
N GLU A 174 10.64 -17.56 -14.94
CA GLU A 174 9.70 -16.95 -15.90
C GLU A 174 9.16 -15.61 -15.38
N THR A 175 8.73 -15.59 -14.11
CA THR A 175 8.24 -14.37 -13.47
C THR A 175 9.30 -13.29 -13.40
N MET A 176 10.52 -13.62 -12.94
CA MET A 176 11.58 -12.64 -12.74
C MET A 176 12.14 -12.11 -14.07
N GLU A 177 12.24 -12.96 -15.10
CA GLU A 177 12.63 -12.51 -16.44
C GLU A 177 11.58 -11.58 -17.05
N ALA A 178 10.29 -11.92 -16.93
CA ALA A 178 9.20 -11.07 -17.41
C ALA A 178 9.22 -9.69 -16.75
N LEU A 179 9.43 -9.63 -15.45
CA LEU A 179 9.55 -8.36 -14.71
C LEU A 179 10.80 -7.56 -15.14
N HIS A 180 11.93 -8.24 -15.34
CA HIS A 180 13.16 -7.61 -15.84
C HIS A 180 12.95 -7.01 -17.23
N ASP A 181 12.31 -7.72 -18.14
CA ASP A 181 12.01 -7.24 -19.49
C ASP A 181 11.10 -6.01 -19.49
N LEU A 182 10.12 -5.95 -18.58
CA LEU A 182 9.28 -4.76 -18.40
C LEU A 182 10.10 -3.55 -17.94
N VAL A 183 11.10 -3.74 -17.08
CA VAL A 183 12.02 -2.67 -16.69
C VAL A 183 12.89 -2.27 -17.87
N LYS A 184 13.44 -3.23 -18.63
CA LYS A 184 14.25 -2.98 -19.83
C LYS A 184 13.48 -2.24 -20.91
N SER A 185 12.18 -2.51 -21.06
CA SER A 185 11.32 -1.82 -22.03
C SER A 185 10.95 -0.39 -21.61
N GLY A 186 11.21 0.02 -20.36
CA GLY A 186 10.83 1.32 -19.82
C GLY A 186 9.34 1.44 -19.44
N LYS A 187 8.53 0.39 -19.58
CA LYS A 187 7.12 0.39 -19.11
C LYS A 187 7.02 0.42 -17.59
N VAL A 188 8.04 -0.04 -16.89
CA VAL A 188 8.14 -0.09 -15.43
C VAL A 188 9.54 0.40 -15.04
N LEU A 189 9.65 1.27 -14.01
CA LEU A 189 10.97 1.76 -13.59
C LEU A 189 11.58 0.93 -12.46
N TYR A 190 10.75 0.49 -11.51
CA TYR A 190 11.15 -0.35 -10.37
C TYR A 190 10.16 -1.49 -10.18
N ILE A 191 10.60 -2.58 -9.54
CA ILE A 191 9.73 -3.69 -9.17
C ILE A 191 9.70 -3.89 -7.66
N GLY A 192 8.56 -4.34 -7.15
CA GLY A 192 8.31 -4.67 -5.75
C GLY A 192 7.50 -5.95 -5.60
N ALA A 193 7.39 -6.41 -4.37
CA ALA A 193 6.60 -7.59 -4.03
C ALA A 193 5.61 -7.29 -2.90
N SER A 194 4.62 -8.16 -2.71
CA SER A 194 3.62 -8.02 -1.65
C SER A 194 3.22 -9.39 -1.11
N SER A 195 3.09 -9.47 0.21
CA SER A 195 2.43 -10.56 0.95
C SER A 195 2.82 -11.96 0.47
N MET A 196 4.00 -12.41 0.86
CA MET A 196 4.54 -13.75 0.60
C MET A 196 5.47 -14.18 1.73
N TRP A 197 5.83 -15.45 1.77
CA TRP A 197 6.80 -15.97 2.74
C TRP A 197 8.20 -15.44 2.45
N THR A 198 9.00 -15.28 3.51
CA THR A 198 10.38 -14.78 3.38
C THR A 198 11.24 -15.66 2.49
N TYR A 199 11.09 -16.99 2.57
CA TYR A 199 11.86 -17.89 1.70
C TYR A 199 11.50 -17.71 0.21
N GLN A 200 10.21 -17.47 -0.12
CA GLN A 200 9.77 -17.21 -1.50
C GLN A 200 10.40 -15.93 -2.03
N PHE A 201 10.35 -14.87 -1.24
CA PHE A 201 10.97 -13.59 -1.59
C PHE A 201 12.48 -13.72 -1.75
N ALA A 202 13.16 -14.41 -0.83
CA ALA A 202 14.60 -14.65 -0.91
C ALA A 202 14.97 -15.45 -2.17
N MET A 203 14.20 -16.49 -2.54
CA MET A 203 14.41 -17.25 -3.77
C MET A 203 14.28 -16.39 -5.02
N MET A 204 13.27 -15.49 -5.09
CA MET A 204 13.08 -14.57 -6.20
C MET A 204 14.23 -13.55 -6.31
N GLN A 205 14.68 -12.97 -5.17
CA GLN A 205 15.82 -12.07 -5.12
C GLN A 205 17.13 -12.77 -5.55
N HIS A 206 17.33 -14.01 -5.12
CA HIS A 206 18.49 -14.82 -5.52
C HIS A 206 18.44 -15.18 -7.01
N CYS A 207 17.26 -15.51 -7.54
CA CYS A 207 17.08 -15.75 -8.98
C CYS A 207 17.49 -14.51 -9.79
N ALA A 208 17.00 -13.33 -9.40
CA ALA A 208 17.38 -12.09 -10.06
C ALA A 208 18.90 -11.84 -10.00
N GLU A 209 19.52 -12.04 -8.83
CA GLU A 209 20.97 -11.84 -8.68
C GLU A 209 21.79 -12.81 -9.55
N LYS A 210 21.42 -14.09 -9.56
CA LYS A 210 22.08 -15.14 -10.35
C LYS A 210 22.07 -14.84 -11.84
N HIS A 211 20.99 -14.27 -12.35
CA HIS A 211 20.81 -13.98 -13.77
C HIS A 211 21.17 -12.52 -14.16
N GLY A 212 21.56 -11.67 -13.21
CA GLY A 212 21.81 -10.24 -13.47
C GLY A 212 20.54 -9.47 -13.81
N TRP A 213 19.39 -9.92 -13.32
CA TRP A 213 18.09 -9.29 -13.53
C TRP A 213 17.77 -8.25 -12.46
N THR A 214 16.71 -7.46 -12.71
CA THR A 214 16.23 -6.45 -11.78
C THR A 214 15.74 -7.10 -10.49
N LYS A 215 16.21 -6.62 -9.34
CA LYS A 215 15.77 -7.05 -8.00
C LYS A 215 14.59 -6.22 -7.52
N PHE A 216 13.76 -6.78 -6.65
CA PHE A 216 12.73 -6.04 -5.94
C PHE A 216 13.35 -5.00 -5.00
N VAL A 217 12.79 -3.79 -4.99
CA VAL A 217 13.23 -2.68 -4.12
C VAL A 217 12.28 -2.45 -2.94
N SER A 218 11.10 -3.07 -2.95
CA SER A 218 10.10 -2.91 -1.88
C SER A 218 9.34 -4.19 -1.57
N MET A 219 8.86 -4.27 -0.32
CA MET A 219 7.93 -5.28 0.18
C MET A 219 6.71 -4.61 0.81
N GLN A 220 5.50 -5.00 0.36
CA GLN A 220 4.23 -4.48 0.83
C GLN A 220 3.44 -5.57 1.57
N ASN A 221 3.69 -5.75 2.86
CA ASN A 221 3.04 -6.76 3.70
C ASN A 221 1.97 -6.17 4.60
N HIS A 222 1.13 -7.02 5.21
CA HIS A 222 0.28 -6.66 6.32
C HIS A 222 1.12 -6.37 7.56
N TYR A 223 1.10 -5.14 8.08
CA TYR A 223 1.87 -4.83 9.27
C TYR A 223 1.29 -3.65 10.04
N ASN A 224 1.05 -3.83 11.32
CA ASN A 224 0.56 -2.82 12.27
C ASN A 224 0.67 -3.35 13.70
N LEU A 225 0.33 -2.56 14.71
CA LEU A 225 0.36 -2.94 16.14
C LEU A 225 -0.45 -4.22 16.48
N LEU A 226 -1.49 -4.54 15.71
CA LEU A 226 -2.35 -5.71 15.92
C LEU A 226 -1.93 -6.92 15.07
N TYR A 227 -0.97 -6.74 14.14
CA TYR A 227 -0.43 -7.81 13.32
C TYR A 227 1.06 -7.60 13.09
N ARG A 228 1.89 -8.40 13.79
CA ARG A 228 3.34 -8.25 13.84
C ARG A 228 4.11 -9.50 13.39
N GLU A 229 3.43 -10.43 12.71
CA GLU A 229 4.06 -11.70 12.30
C GLU A 229 5.22 -11.52 11.32
N GLU A 230 5.20 -10.43 10.54
CA GLU A 230 6.27 -10.08 9.61
C GLU A 230 7.61 -9.73 10.30
N GLU A 231 7.59 -9.38 11.58
CA GLU A 231 8.80 -9.13 12.39
C GLU A 231 9.65 -10.40 12.62
N ARG A 232 9.04 -11.59 12.45
CA ARG A 232 9.73 -12.85 12.63
C ARG A 232 10.90 -13.02 11.67
N GLU A 233 10.64 -12.79 10.37
CA GLU A 233 11.63 -12.98 9.31
C GLU A 233 11.60 -11.88 8.26
N MET A 234 10.43 -11.56 7.64
CA MET A 234 10.36 -10.72 6.46
C MET A 234 10.94 -9.32 6.70
N ASN A 235 10.56 -8.65 7.79
CA ASN A 235 11.09 -7.32 8.09
C ASN A 235 12.61 -7.34 8.26
N LYS A 236 13.15 -8.34 8.98
CA LYS A 236 14.61 -8.52 9.18
C LYS A 236 15.33 -8.78 7.87
N PHE A 237 14.75 -9.63 7.00
CA PHE A 237 15.31 -9.90 5.69
C PHE A 237 15.33 -8.64 4.80
N CYS A 238 14.26 -7.87 4.80
CA CYS A 238 14.18 -6.61 4.05
C CYS A 238 15.22 -5.59 4.54
N ASP A 239 15.36 -5.43 5.86
CA ASP A 239 16.36 -4.53 6.47
C ASP A 239 17.78 -4.97 6.07
N ALA A 240 18.10 -6.26 6.20
CA ALA A 240 19.42 -6.80 5.86
C ALA A 240 19.75 -6.71 4.37
N SER A 241 18.75 -6.79 3.49
CA SER A 241 18.90 -6.75 2.04
C SER A 241 18.67 -5.37 1.42
N GLY A 242 18.34 -4.35 2.23
CA GLY A 242 18.09 -2.98 1.77
C GLY A 242 16.79 -2.78 1.01
N VAL A 243 15.82 -3.67 1.19
CA VAL A 243 14.47 -3.59 0.60
C VAL A 243 13.59 -2.68 1.47
N GLY A 244 12.89 -1.72 0.86
CA GLY A 244 12.00 -0.81 1.57
C GLY A 244 10.68 -1.47 1.97
N LEU A 245 10.27 -1.31 3.22
CA LEU A 245 8.99 -1.77 3.74
C LEU A 245 7.91 -0.71 3.53
N ILE A 246 6.83 -1.04 2.81
CA ILE A 246 5.68 -0.16 2.54
C ILE A 246 4.37 -0.86 2.89
N PRO A 247 4.12 -1.18 4.16
CA PRO A 247 3.03 -2.06 4.56
C PRO A 247 1.64 -1.48 4.33
N TRP A 248 0.69 -2.39 4.05
CA TRP A 248 -0.72 -2.07 3.98
C TRP A 248 -1.42 -2.22 5.35
N ALA A 249 -2.58 -1.55 5.51
CA ALA A 249 -3.39 -1.51 6.72
C ALA A 249 -2.64 -1.07 8.00
N PRO A 250 -1.84 0.02 7.98
CA PRO A 250 -1.10 0.48 9.16
C PRO A 250 -2.00 0.86 10.34
N LEU A 251 -3.24 1.27 10.08
CA LEU A 251 -4.26 1.59 11.07
C LEU A 251 -5.24 0.43 11.32
N CYS A 252 -4.89 -0.79 10.90
CA CYS A 252 -5.73 -1.99 11.03
C CYS A 252 -7.19 -1.72 10.63
N ARG A 253 -7.42 -1.25 9.41
CA ARG A 253 -8.76 -0.91 8.86
C ARG A 253 -9.56 0.07 9.73
N GLY A 254 -8.87 0.85 10.57
CA GLY A 254 -9.43 1.86 11.45
C GLY A 254 -9.59 1.44 12.92
N HIS A 255 -9.27 0.20 13.31
CA HIS A 255 -9.27 -0.23 14.71
C HIS A 255 -8.28 0.59 15.58
N LEU A 256 -7.14 0.99 15.02
CA LEU A 256 -6.13 1.82 15.70
C LEU A 256 -6.39 3.34 15.58
N ALA A 257 -7.53 3.75 15.04
CA ALA A 257 -7.86 5.17 14.82
C ALA A 257 -9.14 5.60 15.56
N ARG A 258 -9.72 4.72 16.36
CA ARG A 258 -10.98 4.95 17.12
C ARG A 258 -10.92 4.25 18.47
N PRO A 259 -11.59 4.81 19.50
CA PRO A 259 -11.78 4.12 20.76
C PRO A 259 -12.40 2.73 20.55
N PRO A 260 -12.08 1.75 21.40
CA PRO A 260 -12.70 0.43 21.31
C PRO A 260 -14.20 0.55 21.56
N THR A 261 -15.00 0.09 20.60
CA THR A 261 -16.46 0.04 20.70
C THR A 261 -16.92 -1.34 20.21
N ASP A 262 -18.00 -1.85 20.80
CA ASP A 262 -18.56 -3.15 20.42
C ASP A 262 -19.37 -3.05 19.12
N GLU A 263 -19.78 -1.84 18.71
CA GLU A 263 -20.58 -1.63 17.52
C GLU A 263 -19.79 -0.99 16.36
N PRO A 264 -20.03 -1.45 15.13
CA PRO A 264 -19.43 -0.86 13.93
C PRO A 264 -19.93 0.58 13.74
N SER A 265 -19.00 1.54 13.67
CA SER A 265 -19.32 2.98 13.54
C SER A 265 -19.11 3.55 12.13
N THR A 266 -18.66 2.73 11.18
CA THR A 266 -18.41 3.15 9.80
C THR A 266 -18.83 2.05 8.81
N VAL A 267 -19.11 2.43 7.56
CA VAL A 267 -19.43 1.48 6.47
C VAL A 267 -18.37 0.39 6.36
N ARG A 268 -17.09 0.75 6.49
CA ARG A 268 -16.00 -0.22 6.42
C ARG A 268 -15.98 -1.17 7.62
N SER A 269 -16.19 -0.67 8.84
CA SER A 269 -16.24 -1.53 10.03
C SER A 269 -17.44 -2.48 10.00
N THR A 270 -18.58 -2.06 9.46
CA THR A 270 -19.75 -2.92 9.24
C THR A 270 -19.42 -4.04 8.23
N ALA A 271 -18.75 -3.71 7.13
CA ALA A 271 -18.32 -4.68 6.13
C ALA A 271 -17.25 -5.66 6.68
N ASP A 272 -16.43 -5.21 7.64
CA ASP A 272 -15.36 -6.02 8.25
C ASP A 272 -15.87 -7.06 9.26
N VAL A 273 -17.10 -6.96 9.75
CA VAL A 273 -17.68 -7.93 10.69
C VAL A 273 -17.57 -9.36 10.16
N ASN A 274 -17.86 -9.55 8.89
CA ASN A 274 -17.81 -10.84 8.19
C ASN A 274 -16.49 -11.09 7.43
N SER A 275 -15.47 -10.26 7.65
CA SER A 275 -14.17 -10.42 7.02
C SER A 275 -13.46 -11.68 7.57
N PRO A 276 -12.77 -12.46 6.73
CA PRO A 276 -11.92 -13.56 7.17
C PRO A 276 -10.71 -13.08 7.98
N MET A 277 -10.40 -11.78 7.93
CA MET A 277 -9.32 -11.20 8.73
C MET A 277 -9.70 -11.14 10.20
N THR A 278 -8.89 -11.76 11.05
CA THR A 278 -9.16 -11.87 12.49
C THR A 278 -8.59 -10.72 13.33
N THR A 279 -7.74 -9.89 12.75
CA THR A 279 -7.07 -8.75 13.41
C THR A 279 -8.10 -7.71 13.86
N GLY A 280 -7.99 -7.28 15.13
CA GLY A 280 -8.91 -6.30 15.73
C GLY A 280 -10.10 -6.91 16.48
N LYS A 281 -10.20 -8.25 16.55
CA LYS A 281 -11.39 -8.95 17.10
C LYS A 281 -11.16 -9.64 18.44
N SER A 282 -9.92 -9.95 18.84
CA SER A 282 -9.60 -10.64 20.10
C SER A 282 -9.59 -9.71 21.31
N GLU A 283 -9.66 -10.27 22.53
CA GLU A 283 -9.48 -9.49 23.77
C GLU A 283 -8.11 -8.81 23.83
N LYS A 284 -7.07 -9.49 23.36
CA LYS A 284 -5.72 -8.92 23.30
C LYS A 284 -5.63 -7.75 22.33
N ASP A 285 -6.34 -7.83 21.19
CA ASP A 285 -6.45 -6.71 20.26
C ASP A 285 -7.15 -5.52 20.92
N ARG A 286 -8.24 -5.77 21.65
CA ARG A 286 -8.97 -4.72 22.40
C ARG A 286 -8.08 -4.07 23.45
N GLU A 287 -7.26 -4.84 24.16
CA GLU A 287 -6.29 -4.29 25.13
C GLU A 287 -5.26 -3.38 24.45
N ILE A 288 -4.72 -3.79 23.29
CA ILE A 288 -3.78 -2.93 22.53
C ILE A 288 -4.49 -1.64 22.09
N VAL A 289 -5.72 -1.75 21.54
CA VAL A 289 -6.49 -0.57 21.10
C VAL A 289 -6.79 0.37 22.28
N LYS A 290 -7.11 -0.19 23.46
CA LYS A 290 -7.29 0.58 24.69
C LYS A 290 -6.03 1.31 25.09
N ARG A 291 -4.87 0.65 25.08
CA ARG A 291 -3.56 1.28 25.37
C ARG A 291 -3.18 2.38 24.36
N VAL A 292 -3.52 2.19 23.08
CA VAL A 292 -3.36 3.25 22.06
C VAL A 292 -4.24 4.46 22.40
N HIS A 293 -5.48 4.24 22.87
CA HIS A 293 -6.38 5.32 23.28
C HIS A 293 -5.85 6.07 24.52
N GLU A 294 -5.50 5.34 25.58
CA GLU A 294 -4.95 5.92 26.81
C GLU A 294 -3.68 6.74 26.55
N LEU A 295 -2.78 6.23 25.70
CA LEU A 295 -1.56 6.95 25.34
C LEU A 295 -1.86 8.19 24.48
N ALA A 296 -2.84 8.10 23.58
CA ALA A 296 -3.28 9.24 22.78
C ALA A 296 -3.82 10.36 23.66
N GLU A 297 -4.69 10.04 24.63
CA GLU A 297 -5.20 11.01 25.60
C GLU A 297 -4.09 11.64 26.43
N LYS A 298 -3.18 10.82 27.00
CA LYS A 298 -2.03 11.29 27.79
C LYS A 298 -1.14 12.27 27.03
N LYS A 299 -0.94 12.04 25.70
CA LYS A 299 -0.10 12.90 24.84
C LYS A 299 -0.86 14.05 24.20
N GLY A 300 -2.19 14.14 24.33
CA GLY A 300 -3.02 15.06 23.58
C GLY A 300 -2.96 14.81 22.07
N TRP A 301 -2.78 13.55 21.67
CA TRP A 301 -2.72 13.11 20.28
C TRP A 301 -4.00 12.40 19.85
N LYS A 302 -4.17 12.20 18.55
CA LYS A 302 -5.16 11.25 18.05
C LYS A 302 -4.61 9.82 18.12
N MET A 303 -5.48 8.82 18.22
CA MET A 303 -5.08 7.41 18.22
C MET A 303 -4.30 7.04 16.95
N SER A 304 -4.73 7.55 15.79
CA SER A 304 -4.01 7.39 14.52
C SER A 304 -2.57 7.91 14.58
N HIS A 305 -2.32 9.00 15.32
CA HIS A 305 -0.97 9.54 15.50
C HIS A 305 -0.07 8.58 16.30
N VAL A 306 -0.61 7.93 17.35
CA VAL A 306 0.13 6.93 18.13
C VAL A 306 0.49 5.73 17.25
N ALA A 307 -0.48 5.19 16.49
CA ALA A 307 -0.27 4.06 15.60
C ALA A 307 0.73 4.39 14.47
N LEU A 308 0.64 5.59 13.89
CA LEU A 308 1.55 6.05 12.84
C LEU A 308 2.95 6.35 13.37
N ALA A 309 3.08 6.93 14.57
CA ALA A 309 4.39 7.13 15.23
C ALA A 309 5.09 5.78 15.46
N TRP A 310 4.33 4.76 15.90
CA TRP A 310 4.86 3.41 16.10
C TRP A 310 5.38 2.77 14.80
N ILE A 311 4.57 2.78 13.73
CA ILE A 311 4.94 2.11 12.49
C ILE A 311 6.03 2.86 11.71
N ASN A 312 6.02 4.20 11.70
CA ASN A 312 7.01 5.02 10.99
C ASN A 312 8.45 4.82 11.48
N LYS A 313 8.64 4.35 12.71
CA LYS A 313 9.97 3.97 13.24
C LYS A 313 10.49 2.66 12.64
N ARG A 314 9.62 1.83 12.07
CA ARG A 314 9.89 0.43 11.68
C ARG A 314 9.87 0.19 10.19
N VAL A 315 9.33 1.12 9.41
CA VAL A 315 9.12 0.92 7.97
C VAL A 315 9.54 2.16 7.16
N THR A 316 9.71 1.98 5.87
CA THR A 316 10.02 3.10 4.96
C THR A 316 8.85 4.07 4.88
N SER A 317 7.65 3.58 4.57
CA SER A 317 6.44 4.39 4.49
C SER A 317 5.19 3.52 4.50
N PRO A 318 4.23 3.74 5.41
CA PRO A 318 2.97 2.99 5.41
C PRO A 318 2.04 3.48 4.30
N ILE A 319 1.21 2.56 3.76
CA ILE A 319 0.17 2.87 2.78
C ILE A 319 -1.15 3.12 3.51
N ILE A 320 -1.71 4.31 3.35
CA ILE A 320 -2.94 4.73 4.03
C ILE A 320 -4.02 5.08 3.00
N GLY A 321 -5.20 4.45 3.12
CA GLY A 321 -6.41 4.85 2.41
C GLY A 321 -7.13 6.00 3.14
N PHE A 322 -7.61 6.97 2.39
CA PHE A 322 -8.30 8.14 2.90
C PHE A 322 -9.75 8.20 2.42
N SER A 323 -10.65 8.65 3.29
CA SER A 323 -12.07 8.86 2.99
C SER A 323 -12.51 10.32 3.08
N SER A 324 -11.65 11.20 3.55
CA SER A 324 -11.88 12.66 3.58
C SER A 324 -10.56 13.42 3.64
N VAL A 325 -10.61 14.72 3.35
CA VAL A 325 -9.45 15.63 3.41
C VAL A 325 -8.93 15.76 4.86
N GLU A 326 -9.82 15.76 5.85
CA GLU A 326 -9.45 15.80 7.27
C GLU A 326 -8.62 14.59 7.67
N ARG A 327 -8.89 13.40 7.08
CA ARG A 327 -8.09 12.20 7.33
C ARG A 327 -6.70 12.27 6.69
N ILE A 328 -6.58 12.98 5.56
CA ILE A 328 -5.27 13.27 4.96
C ILE A 328 -4.46 14.18 5.89
N ASP A 329 -5.06 15.29 6.34
CA ASP A 329 -4.41 16.22 7.27
C ASP A 329 -4.04 15.51 8.59
N GLU A 330 -4.94 14.72 9.15
CA GLU A 330 -4.69 13.92 10.35
C GLU A 330 -3.47 12.99 10.21
N ALA A 331 -3.35 12.29 9.09
CA ALA A 331 -2.21 11.40 8.87
C ALA A 331 -0.89 12.18 8.71
N LEU A 332 -0.93 13.33 8.05
CA LEU A 332 0.24 14.21 7.88
C LEU A 332 0.66 14.87 9.21
N ASP A 333 -0.26 15.15 10.10
CA ASP A 333 0.00 15.68 11.44
C ASP A 333 0.69 14.66 12.37
N ALA A 334 0.80 13.39 11.98
CA ALA A 334 1.63 12.39 12.66
C ALA A 334 3.14 12.64 12.42
N ARG A 335 3.50 13.50 11.48
CA ARG A 335 4.89 13.86 11.17
C ARG A 335 5.62 14.38 12.40
N GLY A 336 6.80 13.81 12.67
CA GLY A 336 7.66 14.21 13.80
C GLY A 336 7.19 13.76 15.18
N LYS A 337 6.08 13.03 15.27
CA LYS A 337 5.64 12.42 16.53
C LYS A 337 6.45 11.15 16.78
N VAL A 338 7.04 11.06 17.97
CA VAL A 338 7.92 9.96 18.38
C VAL A 338 7.43 9.38 19.69
N LEU A 339 7.47 8.06 19.81
CA LEU A 339 7.21 7.32 21.05
C LEU A 339 8.53 7.01 21.76
N THR A 340 8.52 7.02 23.11
CA THR A 340 9.64 6.51 23.90
C THR A 340 9.67 4.98 23.88
N GLU A 341 10.79 4.38 24.29
CA GLU A 341 10.90 2.93 24.37
C GLU A 341 9.91 2.32 25.36
N GLU A 342 9.64 3.01 26.46
CA GLU A 342 8.64 2.59 27.45
C GLU A 342 7.23 2.64 26.88
N GLU A 343 6.91 3.68 26.10
CA GLU A 343 5.61 3.80 25.44
C GLU A 343 5.43 2.71 24.36
N GLU A 344 6.47 2.42 23.58
CA GLU A 344 6.44 1.32 22.60
C GLU A 344 6.23 -0.03 23.30
N LYS A 345 7.00 -0.31 24.35
CA LYS A 345 6.86 -1.53 25.16
C LYS A 345 5.47 -1.66 25.75
N TYR A 346 4.91 -0.58 26.27
CA TYR A 346 3.54 -0.55 26.79
C TYR A 346 2.51 -0.95 25.74
N LEU A 347 2.64 -0.45 24.52
CA LEU A 347 1.74 -0.79 23.41
C LEU A 347 1.91 -2.25 22.93
N GLU A 348 3.12 -2.79 22.98
CA GLU A 348 3.49 -4.08 22.40
C GLU A 348 3.28 -5.26 23.35
N GLU A 349 3.37 -5.04 24.66
CA GLU A 349 3.32 -6.10 25.68
C GLU A 349 2.10 -7.04 25.57
N PRO A 350 0.87 -6.59 25.23
CA PRO A 350 -0.28 -7.48 25.13
C PRO A 350 -0.29 -8.34 23.86
N TYR A 351 0.64 -8.10 22.90
CA TYR A 351 0.64 -8.80 21.63
C TYR A 351 0.82 -10.31 21.81
N VAL A 352 -0.02 -11.07 21.13
CA VAL A 352 0.09 -12.52 21.01
C VAL A 352 0.24 -12.93 19.57
N THR A 353 1.01 -13.97 19.34
CA THR A 353 1.20 -14.54 18.00
C THR A 353 -0.10 -15.03 17.41
N ARG A 354 -0.20 -14.99 16.09
CA ARG A 354 -1.42 -15.37 15.36
C ARG A 354 -1.10 -16.02 14.03
N ASP A 355 -2.11 -16.60 13.41
CA ASP A 355 -2.01 -17.15 12.08
C ASP A 355 -1.60 -16.09 11.06
N ILE A 356 -0.81 -16.50 10.09
CA ILE A 356 -0.36 -15.64 9.00
C ILE A 356 -1.56 -15.21 8.16
N GLN A 357 -1.62 -13.92 7.86
CA GLN A 357 -2.68 -13.30 7.07
C GLN A 357 -2.11 -12.58 5.85
N GLY A 358 -2.74 -12.78 4.70
CA GLY A 358 -2.41 -12.03 3.48
C GLY A 358 -1.52 -12.77 2.50
N HIS A 359 -0.86 -13.85 2.89
CA HIS A 359 -0.10 -14.71 1.99
C HIS A 359 -0.38 -16.20 2.25
N SER A 360 -0.04 -17.04 1.29
CA SER A 360 -0.29 -18.50 1.29
C SER A 360 0.99 -19.25 0.99
#